data_8e940e3cd676fa89ff1556bc4d5e3462
#
_entry.id   8e940e3cd676fa89ff1556bc4d5e3462
#
_cell.length_a   1.000
_cell.length_b   1.000
_cell.length_c   1.000
_cell.angle_alpha   90.00
_cell.angle_beta   90.00
_cell.angle_gamma   90.00
#
_symmetry.space_group_name_H-M   'P 1'
#
loop_
_entity.id
_entity.type
_entity.pdbx_description
1 polymer ?
#
loop_
_entity_poly.entity_id
_entity_poly.type
_entity_poly.pdbx_seq_one_letter_code
_entity_poly.pdbx_strand_id
1 'polypeptide(L)'
;MDIFETVVAKAAGITKSSPLKGILALRSDILELTENSHDASLRPNQPGGLNHAERSGLACRIAKRNNESVLARHYETMFGVGSQSFANTEFDGGEDARAKAILRHTDLVTLNPKEATADDVLALRTAGLDDADIVRLSELIAFVSYQIRVVAGLRLMAEVA
;
A
#
# COMPACT_ATOMS: atom_id res chain seq x y z
N MET A 1 -19.88 -7.67 -6.10
CA MET A 1 -18.50 -8.10 -6.45
C MET A 1 -18.27 -9.50 -5.93
N ASP A 2 -17.42 -10.33 -6.59
CA ASP A 2 -16.99 -11.62 -6.03
C ASP A 2 -15.86 -11.38 -5.01
N ILE A 3 -16.13 -11.60 -3.73
CA ILE A 3 -15.18 -11.32 -2.63
C ILE A 3 -13.90 -12.16 -2.71
N PHE A 4 -13.92 -13.31 -3.40
CA PHE A 4 -12.74 -14.17 -3.60
C PHE A 4 -11.83 -13.65 -4.71
N GLU A 5 -12.30 -12.69 -5.51
CA GLU A 5 -11.51 -12.00 -6.53
C GLU A 5 -10.81 -10.74 -6.00
N THR A 6 -11.11 -10.33 -4.75
CA THR A 6 -10.46 -9.19 -4.11
C THR A 6 -8.97 -9.41 -3.91
N VAL A 7 -8.19 -8.33 -3.92
CA VAL A 7 -6.73 -8.37 -3.73
C VAL A 7 -6.35 -9.06 -2.41
N VAL A 8 -7.08 -8.77 -1.33
CA VAL A 8 -6.76 -9.38 -0.02
C VAL A 8 -7.06 -10.88 0.02
N ALA A 9 -8.15 -11.34 -0.59
CA ALA A 9 -8.48 -12.77 -0.63
C ALA A 9 -7.45 -13.53 -1.48
N LYS A 10 -7.13 -13.04 -2.67
CA LYS A 10 -6.09 -13.61 -3.55
C LYS A 10 -4.73 -13.64 -2.88
N ALA A 11 -4.31 -12.53 -2.26
CA ALA A 11 -3.03 -12.45 -1.58
C ALA A 11 -2.95 -13.40 -0.37
N ALA A 12 -4.06 -13.62 0.33
CA ALA A 12 -4.14 -14.59 1.41
C ALA A 12 -4.27 -16.06 0.94
N GLY A 13 -4.44 -16.30 -0.37
CA GLY A 13 -4.64 -17.64 -0.92
C GLY A 13 -6.02 -18.23 -0.63
N ILE A 14 -7.02 -17.38 -0.37
CA ILE A 14 -8.38 -17.82 -0.03
C ILE A 14 -9.22 -17.88 -1.30
N THR A 15 -9.88 -19.02 -1.47
CA THR A 15 -10.74 -19.34 -2.61
C THR A 15 -12.13 -19.77 -2.17
N LYS A 16 -13.03 -19.98 -3.13
CA LYS A 16 -14.39 -20.52 -2.89
C LYS A 16 -14.41 -21.90 -2.24
N SER A 17 -13.30 -22.64 -2.27
CA SER A 17 -13.14 -23.94 -1.63
C SER A 17 -12.48 -23.88 -0.25
N SER A 18 -12.03 -22.71 0.17
CA SER A 18 -11.37 -22.54 1.49
C SER A 18 -12.35 -22.71 2.65
N PRO A 19 -11.90 -23.26 3.79
CA PRO A 19 -12.73 -23.38 5.01
C PRO A 19 -13.30 -22.04 5.47
N LEU A 20 -12.60 -20.94 5.21
CA LEU A 20 -13.02 -19.59 5.59
C LEU A 20 -14.15 -19.00 4.72
N LYS A 21 -14.60 -19.72 3.67
CA LYS A 21 -15.62 -19.20 2.73
C LYS A 21 -16.85 -18.62 3.44
N GLY A 22 -17.43 -19.36 4.40
CA GLY A 22 -18.62 -18.91 5.11
C GLY A 22 -18.36 -17.70 5.99
N ILE A 23 -17.20 -17.64 6.61
CA ILE A 23 -16.79 -16.53 7.48
C ILE A 23 -16.59 -15.24 6.66
N LEU A 24 -15.90 -15.33 5.52
CA LEU A 24 -15.69 -14.18 4.65
C LEU A 24 -17.01 -13.66 4.06
N ALA A 25 -17.94 -14.57 3.74
CA ALA A 25 -19.26 -14.16 3.23
C ALA A 25 -20.06 -13.32 4.23
N LEU A 26 -19.88 -13.54 5.54
CA LEU A 26 -20.51 -12.70 6.59
C LEU A 26 -19.94 -11.27 6.65
N ARG A 27 -18.80 -11.04 6.02
CA ARG A 27 -18.11 -9.74 5.99
C ARG A 27 -17.81 -9.30 4.55
N SER A 28 -18.70 -9.67 3.62
CA SER A 28 -18.57 -9.27 2.21
C SER A 28 -18.54 -7.76 2.04
N ASP A 29 -19.30 -7.02 2.83
CA ASP A 29 -19.32 -5.56 2.88
C ASP A 29 -17.91 -4.96 3.12
N ILE A 30 -17.20 -5.50 4.10
CA ILE A 30 -15.84 -5.02 4.43
C ILE A 30 -14.83 -5.36 3.34
N LEU A 31 -14.94 -6.56 2.74
CA LEU A 31 -14.05 -6.95 1.64
C LEU A 31 -14.27 -6.07 0.40
N GLU A 32 -15.52 -5.74 0.08
CA GLU A 32 -15.87 -4.82 -1.00
C GLU A 32 -15.35 -3.39 -0.73
N LEU A 33 -15.53 -2.88 0.49
CA LEU A 33 -15.00 -1.58 0.88
C LEU A 33 -13.46 -1.55 0.85
N THR A 34 -12.81 -2.65 1.23
CA THR A 34 -11.34 -2.78 1.14
C THR A 34 -10.87 -2.72 -0.31
N GLU A 35 -11.56 -3.40 -1.24
CA GLU A 35 -11.22 -3.35 -2.66
C GLU A 35 -11.45 -1.95 -3.25
N ASN A 36 -12.56 -1.30 -2.90
CA ASN A 36 -12.81 0.08 -3.32
C ASN A 36 -11.74 1.04 -2.77
N SER A 37 -11.26 0.82 -1.54
CA SER A 37 -10.17 1.59 -0.94
C SER A 37 -8.84 1.34 -1.63
N HIS A 38 -8.59 0.10 -2.09
CA HIS A 38 -7.43 -0.24 -2.93
C HIS A 38 -7.43 0.62 -4.19
N ASP A 39 -8.52 0.63 -4.94
CA ASP A 39 -8.62 1.39 -6.18
C ASP A 39 -8.50 2.90 -5.93
N ALA A 40 -9.15 3.41 -4.88
CA ALA A 40 -9.07 4.83 -4.51
C ALA A 40 -7.66 5.26 -4.10
N SER A 41 -6.90 4.38 -3.44
CA SER A 41 -5.54 4.69 -2.99
C SER A 41 -4.51 4.57 -4.11
N LEU A 42 -4.64 3.56 -4.99
CA LEU A 42 -3.64 3.23 -6.02
C LEU A 42 -3.93 3.93 -7.36
N ARG A 43 -5.20 4.08 -7.73
CA ARG A 43 -5.64 4.62 -9.04
C ARG A 43 -6.78 5.64 -8.90
N PRO A 44 -6.62 6.68 -8.05
CA PRO A 44 -7.66 7.70 -7.92
C PRO A 44 -7.87 8.44 -9.24
N ASN A 45 -9.11 8.90 -9.50
CA ASN A 45 -9.42 9.72 -10.67
C ASN A 45 -8.66 11.06 -10.68
N GLN A 46 -8.31 11.57 -9.50
CA GLN A 46 -7.54 12.81 -9.31
C GLN A 46 -6.30 12.51 -8.46
N PRO A 47 -5.18 12.07 -9.08
CA PRO A 47 -4.00 11.63 -8.35
C PRO A 47 -3.25 12.74 -7.62
N GLY A 48 -3.46 14.02 -8.01
CA GLY A 48 -2.69 15.14 -7.50
C GLY A 48 -1.22 15.06 -7.95
N GLY A 49 -0.34 15.54 -7.13
CA GLY A 49 1.10 15.49 -7.37
C GLY A 49 1.74 14.12 -7.09
N LEU A 50 0.95 13.12 -6.67
CA LEU A 50 1.42 11.74 -6.47
C LEU A 50 0.79 10.83 -7.54
N ASN A 51 1.46 10.68 -8.69
CA ASN A 51 0.91 9.98 -9.85
C ASN A 51 0.76 8.45 -9.63
N HIS A 52 0.05 7.76 -10.53
CA HIS A 52 -0.24 6.33 -10.39
C HIS A 52 1.02 5.45 -10.39
N ALA A 53 2.06 5.84 -11.14
CA ALA A 53 3.32 5.11 -11.17
C ALA A 53 4.08 5.22 -9.84
N GLU A 54 4.11 6.41 -9.24
CA GLU A 54 4.69 6.62 -7.91
C GLU A 54 3.91 5.82 -6.85
N ARG A 55 2.56 5.86 -6.89
CA ARG A 55 1.71 5.12 -5.95
C ARG A 55 1.96 3.61 -6.00
N SER A 56 2.01 3.02 -7.19
CA SER A 56 2.27 1.59 -7.34
C SER A 56 3.69 1.21 -6.91
N GLY A 57 4.68 2.05 -7.21
CA GLY A 57 6.06 1.88 -6.76
C GLY A 57 6.18 1.94 -5.23
N LEU A 58 5.56 2.95 -4.60
CA LEU A 58 5.54 3.09 -3.14
C LEU A 58 4.80 1.94 -2.45
N ALA A 59 3.66 1.51 -2.98
CA ALA A 59 2.92 0.37 -2.44
C ALA A 59 3.75 -0.92 -2.50
N CYS A 60 4.44 -1.16 -3.60
CA CYS A 60 5.38 -2.27 -3.74
C CYS A 60 6.53 -2.18 -2.72
N ARG A 61 7.11 -0.98 -2.53
CA ARG A 61 8.16 -0.72 -1.52
C ARG A 61 7.68 -1.04 -0.11
N ILE A 62 6.49 -0.55 0.28
CA ILE A 62 5.89 -0.81 1.58
C ILE A 62 5.69 -2.31 1.80
N ALA A 63 5.19 -3.03 0.79
CA ALA A 63 5.02 -4.48 0.86
C ALA A 63 6.38 -5.20 1.02
N LYS A 64 7.41 -4.81 0.26
CA LYS A 64 8.77 -5.36 0.39
C LYS A 64 9.38 -5.09 1.76
N ARG A 65 9.24 -3.87 2.30
CA ARG A 65 9.71 -3.52 3.65
C ARG A 65 9.05 -4.35 4.76
N ASN A 66 7.81 -4.81 4.53
CA ASN A 66 7.09 -5.69 5.46
C ASN A 66 7.24 -7.19 5.12
N ASN A 67 8.14 -7.57 4.22
CA ASN A 67 8.35 -8.94 3.75
C ASN A 67 7.08 -9.59 3.15
N GLU A 68 6.16 -8.79 2.60
CA GLU A 68 4.92 -9.26 2.00
C GLU A 68 5.08 -9.41 0.47
N SER A 69 5.66 -10.53 0.06
CA SER A 69 6.06 -10.78 -1.33
C SER A 69 4.87 -10.95 -2.30
N VAL A 70 3.71 -11.41 -1.82
CA VAL A 70 2.53 -11.62 -2.69
C VAL A 70 1.91 -10.28 -3.08
N LEU A 71 1.72 -9.39 -2.10
CA LEU A 71 1.26 -8.03 -2.39
C LEU A 71 2.30 -7.22 -3.17
N ALA A 72 3.60 -7.41 -2.91
CA ALA A 72 4.64 -6.76 -3.70
C ALA A 72 4.51 -7.12 -5.20
N ARG A 73 4.36 -8.40 -5.53
CA ARG A 73 4.12 -8.86 -6.91
C ARG A 73 2.80 -8.31 -7.48
N HIS A 74 1.74 -8.23 -6.68
CA HIS A 74 0.50 -7.61 -7.11
C HIS A 74 0.73 -6.16 -7.54
N TYR A 75 1.41 -5.35 -6.71
CA TYR A 75 1.69 -3.95 -7.06
C TYR A 75 2.64 -3.81 -8.26
N GLU A 76 3.55 -4.77 -8.48
CA GLU A 76 4.39 -4.79 -9.68
C GLU A 76 3.57 -4.91 -10.98
N THR A 77 2.41 -5.58 -10.96
CA THR A 77 1.49 -5.62 -12.13
C THR A 77 0.87 -4.27 -12.46
N MET A 78 0.94 -3.30 -11.54
CA MET A 78 0.38 -1.95 -11.69
C MET A 78 1.43 -0.92 -12.13
N PHE A 79 2.68 -1.33 -12.35
CA PHE A 79 3.77 -0.41 -12.64
C PHE A 79 3.56 0.38 -13.92
N GLY A 80 3.91 1.66 -13.85
CA GLY A 80 4.10 2.57 -14.97
C GLY A 80 5.56 3.04 -15.05
N VAL A 81 5.80 4.03 -15.89
CA VAL A 81 7.15 4.61 -16.05
C VAL A 81 7.62 5.21 -14.73
N GLY A 82 8.78 4.76 -14.25
CA GLY A 82 9.39 5.23 -13.00
C GLY A 82 9.01 4.45 -11.74
N SER A 83 7.98 3.57 -11.78
CA SER A 83 7.56 2.79 -10.61
C SER A 83 8.69 1.95 -10.01
N GLN A 84 9.57 1.38 -10.85
CA GLN A 84 10.68 0.53 -10.43
C GLN A 84 11.64 1.23 -9.45
N SER A 85 11.92 2.51 -9.69
CA SER A 85 12.79 3.31 -8.79
C SER A 85 12.16 3.45 -7.41
N PHE A 86 10.87 3.81 -7.34
CA PHE A 86 10.16 3.92 -6.07
C PHE A 86 9.99 2.58 -5.36
N ALA A 87 9.87 1.48 -6.10
CA ALA A 87 9.74 0.12 -5.56
C ALA A 87 11.07 -0.49 -5.09
N ASN A 88 12.21 0.07 -5.52
CA ASN A 88 13.53 -0.40 -5.11
C ASN A 88 13.85 0.11 -3.70
N THR A 89 13.96 -0.81 -2.73
CA THR A 89 14.20 -0.47 -1.33
C THR A 89 15.60 0.12 -1.07
N GLU A 90 16.54 -0.07 -1.98
CA GLU A 90 17.90 0.51 -1.89
C GLU A 90 17.99 1.91 -2.51
N PHE A 91 16.98 2.31 -3.30
CA PHE A 91 16.96 3.64 -3.90
C PHE A 91 16.46 4.67 -2.88
N ASP A 92 17.23 5.73 -2.69
CA ASP A 92 16.96 6.81 -1.71
C ASP A 92 16.39 8.10 -2.31
N GLY A 93 16.18 8.14 -3.64
CA GLY A 93 15.74 9.34 -4.36
C GLY A 93 16.83 10.01 -5.21
N GLY A 94 18.11 9.63 -5.05
CA GLY A 94 19.23 10.17 -5.82
C GLY A 94 19.35 11.69 -5.70
N GLU A 95 19.36 12.42 -6.81
CA GLU A 95 19.43 13.88 -6.83
C GLU A 95 18.04 14.57 -6.75
N ASP A 96 16.95 13.82 -6.82
CA ASP A 96 15.58 14.37 -6.72
C ASP A 96 15.19 14.56 -5.25
N ALA A 97 15.21 15.80 -4.78
CA ALA A 97 14.85 16.16 -3.40
C ALA A 97 13.41 15.75 -3.03
N ARG A 98 12.47 15.80 -3.99
CA ARG A 98 11.08 15.40 -3.77
C ARG A 98 10.99 13.87 -3.61
N ALA A 99 11.60 13.11 -4.50
CA ALA A 99 11.62 11.65 -4.40
C ALA A 99 12.29 11.21 -3.09
N LYS A 100 13.42 11.83 -2.72
CA LYS A 100 14.13 11.57 -1.47
C LYS A 100 13.24 11.76 -0.23
N ALA A 101 12.52 12.87 -0.15
CA ALA A 101 11.63 13.16 0.96
C ALA A 101 10.46 12.16 1.04
N ILE A 102 9.83 11.84 -0.09
CA ILE A 102 8.74 10.86 -0.18
C ILE A 102 9.21 9.48 0.28
N LEU A 103 10.33 8.99 -0.26
CA LEU A 103 10.85 7.66 0.07
C LEU A 103 11.25 7.54 1.53
N ARG A 104 11.98 8.55 2.06
CA ARG A 104 12.36 8.60 3.47
C ARG A 104 11.14 8.58 4.39
N HIS A 105 10.14 9.42 4.12
CA HIS A 105 8.92 9.47 4.92
C HIS A 105 8.11 8.16 4.83
N THR A 106 8.01 7.59 3.64
CA THR A 106 7.34 6.30 3.43
C THR A 106 7.99 5.19 4.25
N ASP A 107 9.32 5.07 4.20
CA ASP A 107 10.04 4.05 4.97
C ASP A 107 9.92 4.27 6.48
N LEU A 108 10.04 5.52 6.94
CA LEU A 108 9.89 5.88 8.36
C LEU A 108 8.51 5.46 8.90
N VAL A 109 7.43 5.90 8.24
CA VAL A 109 6.06 5.61 8.70
C VAL A 109 5.71 4.12 8.54
N THR A 110 6.29 3.45 7.55
CA THR A 110 6.09 2.01 7.33
C THR A 110 6.72 1.16 8.45
N LEU A 111 7.95 1.49 8.87
CA LEU A 111 8.74 0.65 9.77
C LEU A 111 8.66 1.13 11.22
N ASN A 112 8.68 2.44 11.44
CA ASN A 112 8.77 3.06 12.76
C ASN A 112 7.80 4.25 12.90
N PRO A 113 6.48 4.06 12.75
CA PRO A 113 5.52 5.17 12.72
C PRO A 113 5.53 6.04 14.00
N LYS A 114 5.91 5.46 15.13
CA LYS A 114 6.03 6.18 16.41
C LYS A 114 7.20 7.20 16.46
N GLU A 115 8.14 7.09 15.52
CA GLU A 115 9.29 8.00 15.44
C GLU A 115 9.02 9.20 14.52
N ALA A 116 7.88 9.20 13.81
CA ALA A 116 7.49 10.32 12.95
C ALA A 116 7.18 11.56 13.78
N THR A 117 7.68 12.70 13.32
CA THR A 117 7.57 14.01 13.98
C THR A 117 7.02 15.08 13.04
N ALA A 118 6.73 16.26 13.57
CA ALA A 118 6.33 17.41 12.75
C ALA A 118 7.41 17.82 11.75
N ASP A 119 8.68 17.60 12.06
CA ASP A 119 9.81 17.93 11.18
C ASP A 119 9.81 17.04 9.92
N ASP A 120 9.33 15.80 10.01
CA ASP A 120 9.21 14.92 8.85
C ASP A 120 8.14 15.44 7.87
N VAL A 121 7.04 16.00 8.38
CA VAL A 121 6.02 16.68 7.54
C VAL A 121 6.59 17.97 6.96
N LEU A 122 7.35 18.75 7.73
CA LEU A 122 7.99 19.95 7.23
C LEU A 122 9.00 19.63 6.11
N ALA A 123 9.72 18.52 6.20
CA ALA A 123 10.64 18.08 5.16
C ALA A 123 9.92 17.79 3.84
N LEU A 124 8.72 17.18 3.87
CA LEU A 124 7.89 16.97 2.67
C LEU A 124 7.46 18.30 2.04
N ARG A 125 7.00 19.26 2.85
CA ARG A 125 6.64 20.60 2.36
C ARG A 125 7.84 21.32 1.74
N THR A 126 8.99 21.27 2.40
CA THR A 126 10.24 21.88 1.90
C THR A 126 10.67 21.26 0.57
N ALA A 127 10.39 19.98 0.36
CA ALA A 127 10.64 19.27 -0.89
C ALA A 127 9.57 19.53 -1.98
N GLY A 128 8.59 20.39 -1.70
CA GLY A 128 7.60 20.87 -2.67
C GLY A 128 6.28 20.12 -2.72
N LEU A 129 5.99 19.24 -1.73
CA LEU A 129 4.66 18.65 -1.62
C LEU A 129 3.69 19.64 -0.96
N ASP A 130 2.51 19.78 -1.53
CA ASP A 130 1.42 20.50 -0.89
C ASP A 130 0.75 19.63 0.20
N ASP A 131 -0.09 20.24 1.03
CA ASP A 131 -0.75 19.54 2.13
C ASP A 131 -1.70 18.43 1.63
N ALA A 132 -2.32 18.61 0.47
CA ALA A 132 -3.20 17.59 -0.10
C ALA A 132 -2.40 16.34 -0.55
N ASP A 133 -1.19 16.55 -1.12
CA ASP A 133 -0.33 15.44 -1.52
C ASP A 133 0.30 14.73 -0.31
N ILE A 134 0.58 15.45 0.78
CA ILE A 134 1.01 14.85 2.05
C ILE A 134 -0.10 13.96 2.63
N VAL A 135 -1.36 14.41 2.59
CA VAL A 135 -2.51 13.58 2.99
C VAL A 135 -2.62 12.33 2.10
N ARG A 136 -2.55 12.50 0.77
CA ARG A 136 -2.58 11.36 -0.19
C ARG A 136 -1.47 10.35 0.06
N LEU A 137 -0.27 10.81 0.37
CA LEU A 137 0.85 9.93 0.72
C LEU A 137 0.57 9.17 2.02
N SER A 138 0.05 9.86 3.04
CA SER A 138 -0.31 9.25 4.32
C SER A 138 -1.42 8.22 4.18
N GLU A 139 -2.45 8.50 3.38
CA GLU A 139 -3.53 7.57 3.06
C GLU A 139 -3.00 6.31 2.36
N LEU A 140 -2.10 6.47 1.37
CA LEU A 140 -1.48 5.35 0.67
C LEU A 140 -0.69 4.44 1.64
N ILE A 141 0.17 5.02 2.49
CA ILE A 141 0.97 4.27 3.45
C ILE A 141 0.05 3.54 4.45
N ALA A 142 -0.96 4.22 4.97
CA ALA A 142 -1.91 3.64 5.92
C ALA A 142 -2.70 2.50 5.29
N PHE A 143 -3.22 2.69 4.07
CA PHE A 143 -4.00 1.68 3.36
C PHE A 143 -3.16 0.42 3.07
N VAL A 144 -1.96 0.56 2.52
CA VAL A 144 -1.11 -0.61 2.21
C VAL A 144 -0.72 -1.35 3.49
N SER A 145 -0.42 -0.63 4.57
CA SER A 145 -0.13 -1.22 5.88
C SER A 145 -1.34 -1.97 6.46
N TYR A 146 -2.55 -1.44 6.29
CA TYR A 146 -3.79 -2.12 6.64
C TYR A 146 -3.96 -3.41 5.83
N GLN A 147 -3.81 -3.34 4.51
CA GLN A 147 -3.98 -4.46 3.60
C GLN A 147 -3.02 -5.63 3.94
N ILE A 148 -1.76 -5.32 4.24
CA ILE A 148 -0.76 -6.31 4.68
C ILE A 148 -1.23 -7.03 5.95
N ARG A 149 -1.75 -6.30 6.93
CA ARG A 149 -2.23 -6.89 8.20
C ARG A 149 -3.47 -7.76 7.99
N VAL A 150 -4.39 -7.35 7.13
CA VAL A 150 -5.57 -8.15 6.77
C VAL A 150 -5.14 -9.47 6.12
N VAL A 151 -4.23 -9.41 5.14
CA VAL A 151 -3.70 -10.61 4.47
C VAL A 151 -3.02 -11.55 5.47
N ALA A 152 -2.19 -11.03 6.37
CA ALA A 152 -1.52 -11.83 7.39
C ALA A 152 -2.54 -12.50 8.32
N GLY A 153 -3.57 -11.77 8.78
CA GLY A 153 -4.62 -12.33 9.64
C GLY A 153 -5.42 -13.43 8.94
N LEU A 154 -5.79 -13.22 7.68
CA LEU A 154 -6.53 -14.21 6.90
C LEU A 154 -5.72 -15.49 6.66
N ARG A 155 -4.41 -15.40 6.43
CA ARG A 155 -3.53 -16.59 6.33
C ARG A 155 -3.48 -17.37 7.62
N LEU A 156 -3.27 -16.69 8.75
CA LEU A 156 -3.27 -17.35 10.08
C LEU A 156 -4.60 -18.04 10.37
N MET A 157 -5.73 -17.42 10.05
CA MET A 157 -7.03 -18.04 10.19
C MET A 157 -7.19 -19.29 9.31
N ALA A 158 -6.65 -19.26 8.08
CA ALA A 158 -6.72 -20.40 7.17
C ALA A 158 -5.87 -21.61 7.63
N GLU A 159 -4.80 -21.37 8.39
CA GLU A 159 -3.93 -22.42 8.93
C GLU A 159 -4.59 -23.20 10.07
N VAL A 160 -5.55 -22.60 10.77
CA VAL A 160 -6.20 -23.20 11.96
C VAL A 160 -7.66 -23.59 11.72
N ALA A 161 -8.19 -23.40 10.52
CA ALA A 161 -9.55 -23.75 10.13
C ALA A 161 -9.59 -25.14 9.50
#